data_17b46f6763d02bfc8e808ffe78b5658d
#
_entry.id   17b46f6763d02bfc8e808ffe78b5658d
#
_cell.length_a   1.000
_cell.length_b   1.000
_cell.length_c   1.000
_cell.angle_alpha   90.00
_cell.angle_beta   90.00
_cell.angle_gamma   90.00
#
_symmetry.space_group_name_H-M   'P 1'
#
loop_
_entity.id
_entity.type
_entity.pdbx_description
1 polymer ?
#
loop_
_entity_poly.entity_id
_entity_poly.type
_entity_poly.pdbx_seq_one_letter_code
_entity_poly.pdbx_strand_id
1 'polypeptide(L)'
;SEMCIRDRDKYPAICGEFVWTGFDYLGEPTPYYTDWPSHSSLFGIIDLAGLPKDRYYLYRSHWNKDEETLHILPHWTWPGREGEVTPIFVYTNYPSAEVFINGKSQGKRTKDLTVTAENSADSASIADFKRQKRYRLMWMDTKYEPGTVKVVAYNDKGEAVAEKEIHTAGKPDHIELVADRNEIKADGKDLSFVTVRVVDKEGNLCP
;
A
#
# COMPACT_ATOMS: atom_id res chain seq x y z
N SER A 1 5.23 -0.28 -11.93
CA SER A 1 5.72 -1.01 -10.74
C SER A 1 5.82 -2.50 -11.01
N GLU A 2 4.70 -3.14 -11.36
CA GLU A 2 4.69 -4.59 -11.62
C GLU A 2 5.50 -4.98 -12.86
N MET A 3 5.65 -4.08 -13.83
CA MET A 3 6.51 -4.32 -15.00
C MET A 3 7.97 -4.50 -14.61
N CYS A 4 8.47 -3.63 -13.74
CA CYS A 4 9.84 -3.69 -13.25
C CYS A 4 10.12 -5.00 -12.51
N ILE A 5 9.23 -5.40 -11.60
CA ILE A 5 9.36 -6.66 -10.86
C ILE A 5 9.32 -7.86 -11.85
N ARG A 6 8.39 -7.84 -12.80
CA ARG A 6 8.24 -8.88 -13.85
C ARG A 6 9.50 -9.05 -14.69
N ASP A 7 10.10 -7.96 -15.12
CA ASP A 7 11.25 -8.04 -16.04
C ASP A 7 12.47 -8.66 -15.34
N ARG A 8 12.65 -8.40 -14.05
CA ARG A 8 13.64 -9.13 -13.23
C ARG A 8 13.32 -10.61 -13.09
N ASP A 9 12.05 -10.95 -12.84
CA ASP A 9 11.64 -12.34 -12.71
C ASP A 9 11.85 -13.13 -14.02
N LYS A 10 11.67 -12.45 -15.18
CA LYS A 10 11.76 -13.06 -16.49
C LYS A 10 13.20 -13.22 -17.00
N TYR A 11 14.05 -12.25 -16.72
CA TYR A 11 15.39 -12.17 -17.30
C TYR A 11 16.48 -12.27 -16.22
N PRO A 12 16.98 -13.49 -15.93
CA PRO A 12 18.01 -13.69 -14.89
C PRO A 12 19.31 -12.93 -15.13
N ALA A 13 19.58 -12.50 -16.37
CA ALA A 13 20.73 -11.68 -16.73
C ALA A 13 20.60 -10.23 -16.26
N ILE A 14 19.39 -9.78 -15.89
CA ILE A 14 19.17 -8.44 -15.36
C ILE A 14 19.47 -8.45 -13.86
N CYS A 15 20.57 -7.82 -13.47
CA CYS A 15 21.00 -7.78 -12.05
C CYS A 15 20.15 -6.83 -11.18
N GLY A 16 19.42 -5.89 -11.77
CA GLY A 16 18.55 -4.99 -11.05
C GLY A 16 17.97 -3.87 -11.89
N GLU A 17 17.15 -3.05 -11.26
CA GLU A 17 16.51 -1.87 -11.84
C GLU A 17 16.57 -0.71 -10.86
N PHE A 18 16.56 0.49 -11.39
CA PHE A 18 16.35 1.70 -10.60
C PHE A 18 14.92 2.20 -10.78
N VAL A 19 14.22 2.32 -9.67
CA VAL A 19 12.87 2.87 -9.67
C VAL A 19 12.96 4.40 -9.69
N TRP A 20 12.34 5.04 -10.68
CA TRP A 20 12.15 6.47 -10.67
C TRP A 20 10.78 6.83 -10.08
N THR A 21 10.70 7.30 -8.83
CA THR A 21 11.86 7.56 -7.97
C THR A 21 11.61 7.03 -6.58
N GLY A 22 12.68 6.87 -5.76
CA GLY A 22 12.57 6.44 -4.38
C GLY A 22 11.82 7.45 -3.51
N PHE A 23 12.16 8.73 -3.65
CA PHE A 23 11.54 9.84 -2.91
C PHE A 23 10.90 10.85 -3.86
N ASP A 24 9.83 11.51 -3.42
CA ASP A 24 9.41 12.75 -4.04
C ASP A 24 10.50 13.80 -3.90
N TYR A 25 10.57 14.73 -4.82
CA TYR A 25 11.53 15.83 -4.82
C TYR A 25 10.90 17.12 -5.31
N LEU A 26 11.48 18.25 -4.91
CA LEU A 26 11.04 19.58 -5.32
C LEU A 26 11.41 19.85 -6.78
N GLY A 27 10.60 20.64 -7.47
CA GLY A 27 10.91 21.19 -8.79
C GLY A 27 10.27 20.47 -9.97
N GLU A 28 9.61 19.32 -9.80
CA GLU A 28 8.92 18.61 -10.87
C GLU A 28 7.49 18.20 -10.46
N PRO A 29 6.53 19.13 -10.53
CA PRO A 29 5.16 18.87 -10.08
C PRO A 29 4.31 18.09 -11.09
N THR A 30 4.87 17.16 -11.84
CA THR A 30 4.16 16.34 -12.82
C THR A 30 3.08 15.48 -12.13
N PRO A 31 1.82 15.44 -12.61
CA PRO A 31 1.30 16.14 -13.80
C PRO A 31 0.65 17.50 -13.52
N TYR A 32 0.83 18.06 -12.35
CA TYR A 32 0.12 19.24 -11.81
C TYR A 32 0.86 20.54 -12.01
N TYR A 33 1.50 20.74 -13.17
CA TYR A 33 2.30 21.96 -13.46
C TYR A 33 1.54 23.27 -13.36
N THR A 34 0.22 23.24 -13.59
CA THR A 34 -0.67 24.40 -13.56
C THR A 34 -1.43 24.55 -12.25
N ASP A 35 -1.31 23.58 -11.37
CA ASP A 35 -2.10 23.54 -10.15
C ASP A 35 -1.31 24.12 -8.98
N TRP A 36 -1.70 25.32 -8.55
CA TRP A 36 -1.13 25.92 -7.36
C TRP A 36 -1.73 25.29 -6.08
N PRO A 37 -0.94 24.98 -5.09
CA PRO A 37 0.51 25.25 -4.89
C PRO A 37 1.44 24.05 -5.17
N SER A 38 1.25 23.31 -6.24
CA SER A 38 2.03 22.11 -6.54
C SER A 38 3.50 22.45 -6.82
N HIS A 39 4.41 21.95 -5.99
CA HIS A 39 5.84 22.24 -6.06
C HIS A 39 6.74 21.03 -6.16
N SER A 40 6.20 19.83 -5.92
CA SER A 40 6.98 18.59 -5.86
C SER A 40 6.44 17.52 -6.79
N SER A 41 7.28 16.55 -7.11
CA SER A 41 6.83 15.32 -7.74
C SER A 41 5.90 14.55 -6.81
N LEU A 42 5.03 13.72 -7.41
CA LEU A 42 4.09 12.82 -6.69
C LEU A 42 4.33 11.34 -7.00
N PHE A 43 5.33 11.03 -7.81
CA PHE A 43 5.61 9.67 -8.28
C PHE A 43 6.65 8.91 -7.46
N GLY A 44 7.22 9.53 -6.44
CA GLY A 44 8.06 8.84 -5.45
C GLY A 44 7.32 7.71 -4.73
N ILE A 45 8.03 6.69 -4.31
CA ILE A 45 7.47 5.62 -3.46
C ILE A 45 7.43 6.01 -1.98
N ILE A 46 8.20 7.03 -1.62
CA ILE A 46 8.24 7.70 -0.32
C ILE A 46 8.02 9.20 -0.57
N ASP A 47 7.27 9.86 0.27
CA ASP A 47 6.99 11.29 0.12
C ASP A 47 8.14 12.19 0.61
N LEU A 48 7.97 13.52 0.49
CA LEU A 48 8.96 14.50 0.93
C LEU A 48 9.26 14.47 2.44
N ALA A 49 8.32 14.01 3.24
CA ALA A 49 8.46 13.89 4.69
C ALA A 49 9.06 12.54 5.12
N GLY A 50 9.37 11.65 4.17
CA GLY A 50 9.89 10.32 4.45
C GLY A 50 8.80 9.28 4.75
N LEU A 51 7.52 9.60 4.53
CA LEU A 51 6.42 8.68 4.76
C LEU A 51 6.22 7.77 3.55
N PRO A 52 6.15 6.43 3.76
CA PRO A 52 5.96 5.48 2.69
C PRO A 52 4.56 5.56 2.10
N LYS A 53 4.46 5.61 0.77
CA LYS A 53 3.20 5.50 0.03
C LYS A 53 2.84 4.04 -0.24
N ASP A 54 1.62 3.78 -0.72
CA ASP A 54 1.15 2.40 -1.01
C ASP A 54 2.13 1.63 -1.90
N ARG A 55 2.71 2.28 -2.90
CA ARG A 55 3.67 1.65 -3.82
C ARG A 55 4.95 1.15 -3.13
N TYR A 56 5.38 1.78 -2.04
CA TYR A 56 6.48 1.31 -1.21
C TYR A 56 6.21 -0.13 -0.72
N TYR A 57 5.00 -0.38 -0.22
CA TYR A 57 4.63 -1.69 0.31
C TYR A 57 4.51 -2.76 -0.78
N LEU A 58 4.17 -2.37 -2.03
CA LEU A 58 4.22 -3.30 -3.15
C LEU A 58 5.66 -3.78 -3.39
N TYR A 59 6.62 -2.88 -3.50
CA TYR A 59 8.03 -3.24 -3.67
C TYR A 59 8.56 -4.02 -2.47
N ARG A 60 8.27 -3.56 -1.24
CA ARG A 60 8.68 -4.25 -0.02
C ARG A 60 8.17 -5.69 0.01
N SER A 61 6.95 -5.94 -0.38
CA SER A 61 6.35 -7.28 -0.38
C SER A 61 7.06 -8.26 -1.33
N HIS A 62 7.80 -7.75 -2.32
CA HIS A 62 8.53 -8.57 -3.29
C HIS A 62 10.04 -8.63 -3.02
N TRP A 63 10.63 -7.54 -2.56
CA TRP A 63 12.08 -7.44 -2.42
C TRP A 63 12.58 -7.75 -1.01
N ASN A 64 11.85 -7.37 0.02
CA ASN A 64 12.20 -7.70 1.39
C ASN A 64 11.59 -9.06 1.77
N LYS A 65 12.46 -10.06 1.98
CA LYS A 65 12.06 -11.41 2.38
C LYS A 65 12.22 -11.65 3.88
N ASP A 66 12.93 -10.76 4.56
CA ASP A 66 13.30 -10.92 5.96
C ASP A 66 12.22 -10.38 6.90
N GLU A 67 11.39 -9.46 6.40
CA GLU A 67 10.33 -8.84 7.16
C GLU A 67 8.94 -9.08 6.55
N GLU A 68 7.98 -9.27 7.43
CA GLU A 68 6.58 -9.37 7.05
C GLU A 68 6.08 -8.09 6.41
N THR A 69 5.35 -8.24 5.31
CA THR A 69 4.57 -7.16 4.70
C THR A 69 3.12 -7.59 4.58
N LEU A 70 2.24 -6.84 5.22
CA LEU A 70 0.80 -6.94 5.07
C LEU A 70 0.21 -5.53 5.04
N HIS A 71 -0.07 -5.02 3.85
CA HIS A 71 -0.55 -3.66 3.64
C HIS A 71 -1.90 -3.68 2.94
N ILE A 72 -2.87 -2.96 3.50
CA ILE A 72 -4.24 -2.85 3.02
C ILE A 72 -4.41 -1.47 2.40
N LEU A 73 -4.97 -1.38 1.21
CA LEU A 73 -5.35 -0.14 0.56
C LEU A 73 -6.70 -0.29 -0.16
N PRO A 74 -7.46 0.82 -0.29
CA PRO A 74 -7.23 2.16 0.25
C PRO A 74 -7.52 2.20 1.76
N HIS A 75 -7.40 3.40 2.37
CA HIS A 75 -7.96 3.63 3.70
C HIS A 75 -9.47 3.34 3.71
N TRP A 76 -10.07 3.15 4.90
CA TRP A 76 -11.48 2.74 4.97
C TRP A 76 -12.38 3.82 5.62
N THR A 77 -12.18 5.09 5.20
CA THR A 77 -12.99 6.23 5.66
C THR A 77 -13.49 7.00 4.44
N TRP A 78 -14.71 6.71 4.01
CA TRP A 78 -15.34 7.26 2.80
C TRP A 78 -16.77 7.73 3.11
N PRO A 79 -16.97 8.78 3.93
CA PRO A 79 -18.30 9.24 4.30
C PRO A 79 -19.11 9.64 3.07
N GLY A 80 -20.36 9.18 3.00
CA GLY A 80 -21.26 9.45 1.89
C GLY A 80 -21.12 8.49 0.70
N ARG A 81 -20.25 7.45 0.80
CA ARG A 81 -20.09 6.44 -0.24
C ARG A 81 -20.58 5.06 0.17
N GLU A 82 -21.43 4.99 1.18
CA GLU A 82 -21.96 3.74 1.71
C GLU A 82 -22.68 2.94 0.61
N GLY A 83 -22.29 1.67 0.44
CA GLY A 83 -22.82 0.78 -0.60
C GLY A 83 -22.19 0.92 -1.99
N GLU A 84 -21.34 1.93 -2.21
CA GLU A 84 -20.60 2.07 -3.47
C GLU A 84 -19.47 1.03 -3.57
N VAL A 85 -19.17 0.62 -4.79
CA VAL A 85 -18.03 -0.28 -5.04
C VAL A 85 -16.73 0.43 -4.69
N THR A 86 -16.02 -0.14 -3.73
CA THR A 86 -14.73 0.35 -3.27
C THR A 86 -13.75 -0.84 -3.26
N PRO A 87 -12.96 -1.02 -4.32
CA PRO A 87 -12.02 -2.14 -4.41
C PRO A 87 -10.98 -2.13 -3.29
N ILE A 88 -10.67 -3.32 -2.77
CA ILE A 88 -9.61 -3.52 -1.79
C ILE A 88 -8.44 -4.23 -2.44
N PHE A 89 -7.23 -3.72 -2.20
CA PHE A 89 -5.98 -4.34 -2.60
C PHE A 89 -5.16 -4.69 -1.37
N VAL A 90 -4.44 -5.80 -1.43
CA VAL A 90 -3.52 -6.22 -0.37
C VAL A 90 -2.16 -6.51 -0.97
N TYR A 91 -1.14 -5.82 -0.44
CA TYR A 91 0.26 -6.09 -0.75
C TYR A 91 0.87 -6.90 0.38
N THR A 92 1.34 -8.07 0.07
CA THR A 92 1.91 -8.99 1.06
C THR A 92 2.97 -9.88 0.41
N ASN A 93 3.93 -10.36 1.19
CA ASN A 93 4.88 -11.40 0.76
C ASN A 93 4.30 -12.81 0.88
N TYR A 94 3.12 -12.96 1.47
CA TYR A 94 2.40 -14.24 1.52
C TYR A 94 1.64 -14.55 0.23
N PRO A 95 1.40 -15.85 -0.10
CA PRO A 95 0.76 -16.25 -1.34
C PRO A 95 -0.73 -15.96 -1.40
N SER A 96 -1.41 -15.91 -0.26
CA SER A 96 -2.87 -15.72 -0.22
C SER A 96 -3.32 -14.95 1.02
N ALA A 97 -4.49 -14.32 0.92
CA ALA A 97 -5.15 -13.68 2.04
C ALA A 97 -6.68 -13.72 1.89
N GLU A 98 -7.38 -13.47 2.97
CA GLU A 98 -8.82 -13.30 3.04
C GLU A 98 -9.16 -11.96 3.67
N VAL A 99 -10.12 -11.25 3.06
CA VAL A 99 -10.61 -9.96 3.54
C VAL A 99 -11.95 -10.15 4.24
N PHE A 100 -12.12 -9.49 5.36
CA PHE A 100 -13.37 -9.41 6.10
C PHE A 100 -13.79 -7.95 6.25
N ILE A 101 -15.04 -7.63 5.91
CA ILE A 101 -15.65 -6.33 6.17
C ILE A 101 -16.70 -6.55 7.28
N ASN A 102 -16.53 -5.89 8.40
CA ASN A 102 -17.40 -6.03 9.58
C ASN A 102 -17.62 -7.51 9.98
N GLY A 103 -16.53 -8.30 9.93
CA GLY A 103 -16.56 -9.74 10.24
C GLY A 103 -17.09 -10.65 9.12
N LYS A 104 -17.62 -10.10 8.02
CA LYS A 104 -18.13 -10.87 6.88
C LYS A 104 -17.03 -11.09 5.85
N SER A 105 -16.73 -12.35 5.55
CA SER A 105 -15.73 -12.72 4.53
C SER A 105 -16.12 -12.20 3.14
N GLN A 106 -15.14 -11.64 2.46
CA GLN A 106 -15.18 -11.24 1.04
C GLN A 106 -14.51 -12.30 0.15
N GLY A 107 -14.21 -13.44 0.72
CA GLY A 107 -13.54 -14.58 0.10
C GLY A 107 -12.01 -14.47 0.12
N LYS A 108 -11.39 -15.64 0.07
CA LYS A 108 -9.94 -15.79 -0.02
C LYS A 108 -9.47 -15.56 -1.45
N ARG A 109 -8.35 -14.88 -1.60
CA ARG A 109 -7.64 -14.69 -2.89
C ARG A 109 -6.23 -15.23 -2.79
N THR A 110 -5.73 -15.76 -3.93
CA THR A 110 -4.37 -16.27 -4.08
C THR A 110 -3.70 -15.57 -5.24
N LYS A 111 -2.41 -15.26 -5.11
CA LYS A 111 -1.63 -14.70 -6.22
C LYS A 111 -1.60 -15.68 -7.39
N ASP A 112 -1.80 -15.17 -8.59
CA ASP A 112 -1.78 -15.98 -9.80
C ASP A 112 -0.38 -16.04 -10.41
N LEU A 113 0.43 -17.00 -9.98
CA LEU A 113 1.78 -17.19 -10.46
C LEU A 113 1.86 -17.76 -11.88
N THR A 114 0.74 -18.20 -12.45
CA THR A 114 0.69 -18.70 -13.85
C THR A 114 0.71 -17.57 -14.88
N VAL A 115 0.44 -16.33 -14.45
CA VAL A 115 0.52 -15.15 -15.32
C VAL A 115 1.97 -14.85 -15.67
N THR A 116 2.30 -14.91 -16.97
CA THR A 116 3.61 -14.56 -17.51
C THR A 116 3.52 -13.36 -18.45
N ALA A 117 4.67 -12.86 -18.89
CA ALA A 117 4.70 -11.78 -19.88
C ALA A 117 4.08 -12.22 -21.22
N GLU A 118 4.26 -13.49 -21.59
CA GLU A 118 3.77 -14.07 -22.84
C GLU A 118 2.25 -14.22 -22.84
N ASN A 119 1.67 -14.76 -21.75
CA ASN A 119 0.22 -15.01 -21.69
C ASN A 119 -0.60 -13.80 -21.24
N SER A 120 0.05 -12.66 -20.99
CA SER A 120 -0.60 -11.39 -20.65
C SER A 120 -0.49 -10.33 -21.77
N ALA A 121 -0.19 -10.74 -23.01
CA ALA A 121 0.05 -9.86 -24.16
C ALA A 121 -1.23 -9.38 -24.88
N ASP A 122 -2.37 -9.38 -24.22
CA ASP A 122 -3.65 -8.83 -24.72
C ASP A 122 -3.62 -7.30 -24.82
N SER A 123 -4.78 -6.68 -25.01
CA SER A 123 -4.88 -5.21 -24.92
C SER A 123 -4.24 -4.69 -23.61
N ALA A 124 -3.63 -3.54 -23.65
CA ALA A 124 -2.81 -3.03 -22.54
C ALA A 124 -3.52 -3.08 -21.18
N SER A 125 -4.83 -2.79 -21.13
CA SER A 125 -5.63 -2.81 -19.90
C SER A 125 -5.85 -4.23 -19.36
N ILE A 126 -6.13 -5.21 -20.20
CA ILE A 126 -6.34 -6.62 -19.79
C ILE A 126 -5.01 -7.23 -19.36
N ALA A 127 -3.95 -6.98 -20.10
CA ALA A 127 -2.61 -7.44 -19.76
C ALA A 127 -2.14 -6.88 -18.42
N ASP A 128 -2.45 -5.62 -18.14
CA ASP A 128 -2.11 -4.97 -16.86
C ASP A 128 -2.89 -5.58 -15.71
N PHE A 129 -4.19 -5.79 -15.86
CA PHE A 129 -5.02 -6.43 -14.84
C PHE A 129 -4.58 -7.87 -14.53
N LYS A 130 -4.25 -8.67 -15.57
CA LYS A 130 -3.70 -10.01 -15.39
C LYS A 130 -2.38 -9.98 -14.63
N ARG A 131 -1.45 -9.08 -15.02
CA ARG A 131 -0.17 -8.87 -14.30
C ARG A 131 -0.36 -8.54 -12.83
N GLN A 132 -1.28 -7.66 -12.52
CA GLN A 132 -1.56 -7.27 -11.15
C GLN A 132 -1.89 -8.45 -10.24
N LYS A 133 -2.64 -9.45 -10.76
CA LYS A 133 -2.97 -10.67 -10.00
C LYS A 133 -1.76 -11.50 -9.57
N ARG A 134 -0.65 -11.41 -10.29
CA ARG A 134 0.60 -12.09 -9.92
C ARG A 134 1.26 -11.44 -8.70
N TYR A 135 1.16 -10.11 -8.58
CA TYR A 135 1.95 -9.36 -7.62
C TYR A 135 1.16 -8.82 -6.43
N ARG A 136 -0.17 -8.80 -6.52
CA ARG A 136 -1.05 -8.32 -5.46
C ARG A 136 -2.34 -9.14 -5.38
N LEU A 137 -3.03 -9.02 -4.25
CA LEU A 137 -4.34 -9.61 -4.05
C LEU A 137 -5.40 -8.53 -4.22
N MET A 138 -6.52 -8.84 -4.90
CA MET A 138 -7.50 -7.85 -5.32
C MET A 138 -8.93 -8.33 -5.08
N TRP A 139 -9.76 -7.50 -4.45
CA TRP A 139 -11.20 -7.63 -4.30
C TRP A 139 -11.83 -6.43 -4.99
N MET A 140 -12.32 -6.63 -6.23
CA MET A 140 -12.74 -5.53 -7.11
C MET A 140 -14.20 -5.14 -6.95
N ASP A 141 -15.00 -5.95 -6.27
CA ASP A 141 -16.45 -5.86 -6.13
C ASP A 141 -16.91 -5.59 -4.69
N THR A 142 -15.97 -5.35 -3.77
CA THR A 142 -16.28 -4.97 -2.40
C THR A 142 -17.04 -3.65 -2.35
N LYS A 143 -18.02 -3.57 -1.44
CA LYS A 143 -18.79 -2.35 -1.21
C LYS A 143 -18.35 -1.71 0.09
N TYR A 144 -18.28 -0.39 0.08
CA TYR A 144 -17.97 0.36 1.29
C TYR A 144 -19.11 0.23 2.31
N GLU A 145 -18.76 -0.24 3.48
CA GLU A 145 -19.57 -0.21 4.69
C GLU A 145 -18.70 0.34 5.84
N PRO A 146 -19.09 1.40 6.55
CA PRO A 146 -18.33 1.91 7.69
C PRO A 146 -18.06 0.81 8.71
N GLY A 147 -16.88 0.81 9.32
CA GLY A 147 -16.49 -0.17 10.31
C GLY A 147 -15.07 -0.70 10.11
N THR A 148 -14.89 -1.99 10.18
CA THR A 148 -13.58 -2.65 10.18
C THR A 148 -13.34 -3.43 8.89
N VAL A 149 -12.16 -3.23 8.29
CA VAL A 149 -11.60 -4.15 7.30
C VAL A 149 -10.46 -4.91 7.95
N LYS A 150 -10.62 -6.22 8.05
CA LYS A 150 -9.60 -7.15 8.54
C LYS A 150 -9.08 -7.99 7.39
N VAL A 151 -7.78 -8.17 7.35
CA VAL A 151 -7.10 -9.07 6.40
C VAL A 151 -6.35 -10.13 7.19
N VAL A 152 -6.54 -11.39 6.82
CA VAL A 152 -5.78 -12.52 7.33
C VAL A 152 -4.96 -13.10 6.18
N ALA A 153 -3.65 -13.16 6.35
CA ALA A 153 -2.73 -13.74 5.37
C ALA A 153 -2.40 -15.19 5.71
N TYR A 154 -2.18 -16.00 4.68
CA TYR A 154 -1.93 -17.42 4.81
C TYR A 154 -0.64 -17.82 4.09
N ASN A 155 0.09 -18.76 4.68
CA ASN A 155 1.26 -19.38 4.06
C ASN A 155 0.87 -20.44 3.00
N ASP A 156 1.87 -21.09 2.40
CA ASP A 156 1.68 -22.13 1.39
C ASP A 156 0.97 -23.39 1.92
N LYS A 157 0.97 -23.59 3.25
CA LYS A 157 0.24 -24.68 3.90
C LYS A 157 -1.21 -24.33 4.19
N GLY A 158 -1.63 -23.08 3.97
CA GLY A 158 -2.95 -22.58 4.29
C GLY A 158 -3.15 -22.21 5.75
N GLU A 159 -2.08 -22.12 6.53
CA GLU A 159 -2.10 -21.67 7.92
C GLU A 159 -2.15 -20.14 7.97
N ALA A 160 -2.96 -19.57 8.87
CA ALA A 160 -2.98 -18.13 9.13
C ALA A 160 -1.67 -17.72 9.82
N VAL A 161 -0.97 -16.74 9.25
CA VAL A 161 0.36 -16.34 9.69
C VAL A 161 0.46 -14.87 10.05
N ALA A 162 -0.43 -14.04 9.54
CA ALA A 162 -0.46 -12.61 9.81
C ALA A 162 -1.88 -12.06 9.72
N GLU A 163 -2.15 -11.02 10.50
CA GLU A 163 -3.40 -10.28 10.38
C GLU A 163 -3.19 -8.78 10.54
N LYS A 164 -4.06 -8.01 9.90
CA LYS A 164 -4.08 -6.55 9.99
C LYS A 164 -5.49 -6.04 9.89
N GLU A 165 -5.78 -4.99 10.66
CA GLU A 165 -7.06 -4.29 10.63
C GLU A 165 -6.87 -2.82 10.31
N ILE A 166 -7.83 -2.23 9.59
CA ILE A 166 -8.01 -0.80 9.43
C ILE A 166 -9.47 -0.47 9.75
N HIS A 167 -9.71 0.74 10.23
CA HIS A 167 -11.04 1.15 10.70
C HIS A 167 -11.49 2.42 9.99
N THR A 168 -12.82 2.55 9.85
CA THR A 168 -13.41 3.84 9.48
C THR A 168 -13.22 4.80 10.64
N ALA A 169 -12.54 5.91 10.38
CA ALA A 169 -12.37 6.95 11.38
C ALA A 169 -13.69 7.71 11.62
N GLY A 170 -13.89 8.08 12.86
CA GLY A 170 -14.93 9.00 13.27
C GLY A 170 -14.59 10.47 12.95
N LYS A 171 -15.22 11.41 13.66
CA LYS A 171 -14.85 12.82 13.53
C LYS A 171 -13.49 13.07 14.15
N PRO A 172 -12.65 13.94 13.55
CA PRO A 172 -11.40 14.37 14.17
C PRO A 172 -11.61 14.85 15.61
N ASP A 173 -10.78 14.35 16.53
CA ASP A 173 -10.86 14.66 17.96
C ASP A 173 -9.61 15.38 18.45
N HIS A 174 -8.44 14.82 18.18
CA HIS A 174 -7.18 15.41 18.65
C HIS A 174 -6.01 15.16 17.70
N ILE A 175 -4.91 15.87 18.01
CA ILE A 175 -3.61 15.68 17.33
C ILE A 175 -2.77 14.73 18.17
N GLU A 176 -2.27 13.69 17.53
CA GLU A 176 -1.28 12.76 18.08
C GLU A 176 0.10 13.09 17.54
N LEU A 177 1.12 13.08 18.39
CA LEU A 177 2.52 13.28 18.02
C LEU A 177 3.28 11.98 18.24
N VAL A 178 3.90 11.46 17.19
CA VAL A 178 4.69 10.23 17.24
C VAL A 178 6.14 10.55 16.86
N ALA A 179 7.02 10.53 17.86
CA ALA A 179 8.45 10.73 17.65
C ALA A 179 9.11 9.41 17.21
N ASP A 180 10.06 9.49 16.29
CA ASP A 180 10.87 8.33 15.87
C ASP A 180 11.80 7.85 17.00
N ARG A 181 12.19 8.75 17.89
CA ARG A 181 13.00 8.49 19.09
C ARG A 181 12.71 9.54 20.16
N ASN A 182 12.76 9.10 21.40
CA ASN A 182 12.44 9.94 22.56
C ASN A 182 13.67 10.61 23.20
N GLU A 183 14.87 10.20 22.79
CA GLU A 183 16.13 10.73 23.31
C GLU A 183 17.04 11.13 22.14
N ILE A 184 17.62 12.30 22.24
CA ILE A 184 18.62 12.83 21.30
C ILE A 184 19.82 13.38 22.06
N LYS A 185 20.97 13.45 21.40
CA LYS A 185 22.18 14.09 21.96
C LYS A 185 22.07 15.60 21.79
N ALA A 186 22.44 16.35 22.83
CA ALA A 186 22.48 17.81 22.80
C ALA A 186 23.77 18.31 22.11
N ASP A 187 24.06 17.86 20.87
CA ASP A 187 25.27 18.18 20.13
C ASP A 187 25.03 19.16 18.95
N GLY A 188 23.81 19.61 18.80
CA GLY A 188 23.39 20.50 17.68
C GLY A 188 23.33 19.83 16.32
N LYS A 189 23.44 18.49 16.24
CA LYS A 189 23.39 17.70 15.01
C LYS A 189 22.37 16.58 15.06
N ASP A 190 22.13 16.01 16.24
CA ASP A 190 21.18 14.91 16.40
C ASP A 190 19.75 15.43 16.34
N LEU A 191 18.88 14.71 15.65
CA LEU A 191 17.49 15.11 15.36
C LEU A 191 16.52 14.00 15.75
N SER A 192 15.32 14.37 16.16
CA SER A 192 14.15 13.50 16.21
C SER A 192 13.11 14.01 15.23
N PHE A 193 12.53 13.10 14.45
CA PHE A 193 11.44 13.40 13.54
C PHE A 193 10.11 13.08 14.20
N VAL A 194 9.19 14.03 14.17
CA VAL A 194 7.89 13.89 14.80
C VAL A 194 6.80 13.85 13.73
N THR A 195 6.12 12.71 13.63
CA THR A 195 4.94 12.59 12.79
C THR A 195 3.73 13.17 13.51
N VAL A 196 3.04 14.09 12.85
CA VAL A 196 1.79 14.69 13.34
C VAL A 196 0.62 13.94 12.72
N ARG A 197 -0.29 13.42 13.52
CA ARG A 197 -1.47 12.68 13.10
C ARG A 197 -2.72 13.32 13.63
N VAL A 198 -3.77 13.43 12.82
CA VAL A 198 -5.11 13.78 13.27
C VAL A 198 -5.88 12.49 13.45
N VAL A 199 -6.40 12.26 14.64
CA VAL A 199 -7.09 11.01 14.99
C VAL A 199 -8.46 11.29 15.59
N ASP A 200 -9.35 10.29 15.51
CA ASP A 200 -10.63 10.30 16.21
C ASP A 200 -10.47 9.90 17.69
N LYS A 201 -11.59 9.81 18.43
CA LYS A 201 -11.59 9.44 19.86
C LYS A 201 -11.01 8.06 20.14
N GLU A 202 -11.12 7.14 19.20
CA GLU A 202 -10.64 5.77 19.26
C GLU A 202 -9.19 5.63 18.80
N GLY A 203 -8.55 6.73 18.34
CA GLY A 203 -7.18 6.74 17.84
C GLY A 203 -7.05 6.34 16.35
N ASN A 204 -8.16 6.23 15.62
CA ASN A 204 -8.10 5.94 14.19
C ASN A 204 -7.65 7.19 13.42
N LEU A 205 -6.74 6.99 12.47
CA LEU A 205 -6.24 8.08 11.63
C LEU A 205 -7.36 8.63 10.75
N CYS A 206 -7.58 9.93 10.84
CA CYS A 206 -8.47 10.67 9.95
C CYS A 206 -7.71 11.04 8.67
N PRO A 207 -8.08 10.48 7.49
CA PRO A 207 -7.41 10.75 6.23
C PRO A 207 -7.75 12.13 5.66
#